data_91507678112fd97010d4dfbac5fbe4d7
#
_entry.id   91507678112fd97010d4dfbac5fbe4d7
#
_cell.length_a   1.000
_cell.length_b   1.000
_cell.length_c   1.000
_cell.angle_alpha   90.00
_cell.angle_beta   90.00
_cell.angle_gamma   90.00
#
_symmetry.space_group_name_H-M   'P 1'
#
loop_
_entity.id
_entity.type
_entity.pdbx_description
1 polymer ?
#
loop_
_entity_poly.entity_id
_entity_poly.type
_entity_poly.pdbx_seq_one_letter_code
_entity_poly.pdbx_strand_id
1 'polypeptide(L)'
;MEFVLCMNDAPQFQPYGLPHLTVIFLTIVLPFALAAIVRRSKSQRLERIIIGVLSAVLILNYVIYLIFIRSRGLVDWRQMLPMQMCDWGMVVVIVAMWTGNQRWFEVAYFWGIGGTLQAVLTPNLRFGFPDWRFISFFTSHCGIIVGVIFLMLTRRYRPYPMSIVRVWLWSEFYFVVTLIVDELTGVNYGFLLHKPEAFSILSFLSDSRPLYLLQLHGVALLFFLVLYVPFAIVDLIQRGGSTGGSGEPPLPEARGMQGRGD
;
A
#
# COMPACT_ATOMS: atom_id res chain seq x y z
N MET A 1 -29.35 -26.79 7.12
CA MET A 1 -29.81 -26.06 8.32
C MET A 1 -28.74 -25.94 9.40
N GLU A 2 -27.86 -26.93 9.58
CA GLU A 2 -26.70 -26.83 10.51
C GLU A 2 -25.64 -25.81 10.11
N PHE A 3 -25.52 -25.51 8.84
CA PHE A 3 -24.52 -24.60 8.30
C PHE A 3 -24.79 -23.11 8.65
N VAL A 4 -26.05 -22.72 8.77
CA VAL A 4 -26.45 -21.36 9.21
C VAL A 4 -26.20 -21.18 10.72
N LEU A 5 -26.25 -22.25 11.50
CA LEU A 5 -25.99 -22.22 12.93
C LEU A 5 -24.51 -22.00 13.26
N CYS A 6 -23.57 -22.60 12.48
CA CYS A 6 -22.12 -22.35 12.65
C CYS A 6 -21.68 -20.91 12.29
N MET A 7 -22.47 -20.17 11.52
CA MET A 7 -22.15 -18.76 11.22
C MET A 7 -22.55 -17.80 12.35
N ASN A 8 -23.44 -18.22 13.27
CA ASN A 8 -23.88 -17.37 14.39
C ASN A 8 -22.91 -17.39 15.59
N ASP A 9 -22.02 -18.37 15.69
CA ASP A 9 -21.10 -18.52 16.83
C ASP A 9 -19.74 -17.83 16.61
N ALA A 10 -19.48 -17.26 15.43
CA ALA A 10 -18.24 -16.53 15.19
C ALA A 10 -18.24 -15.19 15.96
N PRO A 11 -17.17 -14.89 16.71
CA PRO A 11 -17.06 -13.62 17.42
C PRO A 11 -17.30 -12.45 16.47
N GLN A 12 -18.07 -11.46 16.91
CA GLN A 12 -18.23 -10.23 16.14
C GLN A 12 -16.94 -9.40 16.18
N PHE A 13 -16.63 -8.73 15.09
CA PHE A 13 -15.52 -7.82 15.03
C PHE A 13 -15.74 -6.64 15.99
N GLN A 14 -14.75 -6.38 16.82
CA GLN A 14 -14.75 -5.24 17.74
C GLN A 14 -13.67 -4.26 17.29
N PRO A 15 -14.04 -3.09 16.72
CA PRO A 15 -13.07 -2.05 16.39
C PRO A 15 -12.26 -1.66 17.63
N TYR A 16 -10.94 -1.62 17.44
CA TYR A 16 -9.96 -1.30 18.50
C TYR A 16 -9.97 -2.23 19.72
N GLY A 17 -10.64 -3.39 19.64
CA GLY A 17 -10.46 -4.49 20.59
C GLY A 17 -9.06 -5.08 20.54
N LEU A 18 -8.70 -5.88 21.53
CA LEU A 18 -7.34 -6.43 21.67
C LEU A 18 -6.80 -7.11 20.38
N PRO A 19 -7.56 -7.97 19.68
CA PRO A 19 -7.06 -8.56 18.43
C PRO A 19 -6.76 -7.52 17.36
N HIS A 20 -7.61 -6.50 17.20
CA HIS A 20 -7.41 -5.44 16.22
C HIS A 20 -6.20 -4.57 16.56
N LEU A 21 -6.04 -4.16 17.82
CA LEU A 21 -4.88 -3.40 18.27
C LEU A 21 -3.58 -4.20 18.11
N THR A 22 -3.62 -5.50 18.36
CA THR A 22 -2.46 -6.39 18.14
C THR A 22 -2.04 -6.39 16.68
N VAL A 23 -2.99 -6.47 15.76
CA VAL A 23 -2.69 -6.44 14.32
C VAL A 23 -2.12 -5.09 13.90
N ILE A 24 -2.69 -3.98 14.36
CA ILE A 24 -2.16 -2.62 14.10
C ILE A 24 -0.72 -2.51 14.62
N PHE A 25 -0.48 -2.95 15.86
CA PHE A 25 0.86 -2.95 16.46
C PHE A 25 1.86 -3.77 15.63
N LEU A 26 1.49 -4.98 15.23
CA LEU A 26 2.35 -5.83 14.41
C LEU A 26 2.61 -5.21 13.04
N THR A 27 1.62 -4.56 12.43
CA THR A 27 1.78 -3.87 11.15
C THR A 27 2.82 -2.74 11.22
N ILE A 28 2.89 -2.06 12.36
CA ILE A 28 3.89 -1.02 12.60
C ILE A 28 5.26 -1.63 12.92
N VAL A 29 5.34 -2.57 13.85
CA VAL A 29 6.63 -3.06 14.38
C VAL A 29 7.36 -3.99 13.41
N LEU A 30 6.63 -4.87 12.73
CA LEU A 30 7.22 -5.92 11.90
C LEU A 30 8.15 -5.40 10.79
N PRO A 31 7.79 -4.40 9.98
CA PRO A 31 8.67 -3.91 8.92
C PRO A 31 9.98 -3.32 9.46
N PHE A 32 9.94 -2.64 10.61
CA PHE A 32 11.15 -2.11 11.24
C PHE A 32 12.04 -3.24 11.77
N ALA A 33 11.45 -4.25 12.41
CA ALA A 33 12.19 -5.42 12.90
C ALA A 33 12.87 -6.16 11.73
N LEU A 34 12.12 -6.47 10.68
CA LEU A 34 12.65 -7.16 9.49
C LEU A 34 13.75 -6.32 8.81
N ALA A 35 13.54 -5.02 8.64
CA ALA A 35 14.54 -4.13 8.07
C ALA A 35 15.80 -4.02 8.95
N ALA A 36 15.65 -3.96 10.27
CA ALA A 36 16.78 -3.93 11.20
C ALA A 36 17.62 -5.22 11.10
N ILE A 37 16.98 -6.38 11.01
CA ILE A 37 17.64 -7.69 10.84
C ILE A 37 18.47 -7.69 9.53
N VAL A 38 17.85 -7.29 8.40
CA VAL A 38 18.55 -7.22 7.10
C VAL A 38 19.71 -6.24 7.12
N ARG A 39 19.51 -5.04 7.67
CA ARG A 39 20.54 -4.00 7.74
C ARG A 39 21.72 -4.38 8.63
N ARG A 40 21.46 -5.09 9.74
CA ARG A 40 22.53 -5.59 10.63
C ARG A 40 23.31 -6.73 9.99
N SER A 41 22.63 -7.67 9.36
CA SER A 41 23.28 -8.81 8.71
C SER A 41 24.05 -8.46 7.45
N LYS A 42 23.70 -7.34 6.78
CA LYS A 42 24.20 -6.94 5.45
C LYS A 42 24.10 -8.06 4.40
N SER A 43 23.24 -9.04 4.60
CA SER A 43 23.10 -10.23 3.79
C SER A 43 21.98 -10.09 2.74
N GLN A 44 22.36 -10.01 1.49
CA GLN A 44 21.40 -10.04 0.37
C GLN A 44 20.61 -11.35 0.32
N ARG A 45 21.20 -12.47 0.76
CA ARG A 45 20.48 -13.75 0.84
C ARG A 45 19.34 -13.68 1.85
N LEU A 46 19.60 -13.08 3.02
CA LEU A 46 18.56 -12.91 4.05
C LEU A 46 17.44 -12.00 3.58
N GLU A 47 17.77 -10.89 2.90
CA GLU A 47 16.76 -10.01 2.29
C GLU A 47 15.86 -10.78 1.31
N ARG A 48 16.44 -11.59 0.41
CA ARG A 48 15.68 -12.41 -0.54
C ARG A 48 14.80 -13.45 0.15
N ILE A 49 15.27 -14.06 1.24
CA ILE A 49 14.49 -15.02 2.03
C ILE A 49 13.27 -14.30 2.64
N ILE A 50 13.46 -13.12 3.24
CA ILE A 50 12.36 -12.35 3.83
C ILE A 50 11.35 -11.94 2.74
N ILE A 51 11.81 -11.46 1.58
CA ILE A 51 10.95 -11.15 0.43
C ILE A 51 10.17 -12.42 0.01
N GLY A 52 10.84 -13.56 -0.09
CA GLY A 52 10.20 -14.83 -0.41
C GLY A 52 9.11 -15.23 0.57
N VAL A 53 9.39 -15.11 1.87
CA VAL A 53 8.42 -15.41 2.94
C VAL A 53 7.23 -14.46 2.90
N LEU A 54 7.46 -13.15 2.79
CA LEU A 54 6.37 -12.16 2.71
C LEU A 54 5.50 -12.41 1.47
N SER A 55 6.13 -12.66 0.31
CA SER A 55 5.39 -12.96 -0.92
C SER A 55 4.60 -14.27 -0.79
N ALA A 56 5.21 -15.32 -0.23
CA ALA A 56 4.54 -16.59 -0.03
C ALA A 56 3.34 -16.47 0.93
N VAL A 57 3.48 -15.72 2.02
CA VAL A 57 2.38 -15.45 2.97
C VAL A 57 1.21 -14.76 2.26
N LEU A 58 1.48 -13.72 1.47
CA LEU A 58 0.44 -13.00 0.74
C LEU A 58 -0.26 -13.88 -0.30
N ILE A 59 0.50 -14.60 -1.13
CA ILE A 59 -0.04 -15.47 -2.18
C ILE A 59 -0.83 -16.63 -1.57
N LEU A 60 -0.25 -17.33 -0.60
CA LEU A 60 -0.91 -18.46 0.05
C LEU A 60 -2.18 -18.03 0.79
N ASN A 61 -2.14 -16.91 1.50
CA ASN A 61 -3.31 -16.36 2.15
C ASN A 61 -4.43 -16.08 1.13
N TYR A 62 -4.11 -15.45 0.01
CA TYR A 62 -5.07 -15.15 -1.05
C TYR A 62 -5.67 -16.44 -1.65
N VAL A 63 -4.83 -17.40 -2.03
CA VAL A 63 -5.28 -18.68 -2.61
C VAL A 63 -6.15 -19.47 -1.62
N ILE A 64 -5.70 -19.59 -0.37
CA ILE A 64 -6.45 -20.31 0.68
C ILE A 64 -7.80 -19.63 0.94
N TYR A 65 -7.83 -18.29 0.96
CA TYR A 65 -9.07 -17.53 1.11
C TYR A 65 -10.04 -17.80 -0.05
N LEU A 66 -9.58 -17.79 -1.30
CA LEU A 66 -10.41 -18.12 -2.46
C LEU A 66 -10.97 -19.54 -2.38
N ILE A 67 -10.15 -20.51 -2.00
CA ILE A 67 -10.59 -21.90 -1.79
C ILE A 67 -11.63 -21.96 -0.68
N PHE A 68 -11.41 -21.26 0.43
CA PHE A 68 -12.34 -21.21 1.55
C PHE A 68 -13.70 -20.65 1.15
N ILE A 69 -13.77 -19.47 0.54
CA ILE A 69 -15.04 -18.84 0.15
C ILE A 69 -15.76 -19.66 -0.93
N ARG A 70 -15.02 -20.29 -1.84
CA ARG A 70 -15.58 -21.15 -2.90
C ARG A 70 -16.14 -22.46 -2.36
N SER A 71 -15.38 -23.12 -1.49
CA SER A 71 -15.80 -24.40 -0.89
C SER A 71 -17.04 -24.26 0.00
N ARG A 72 -17.26 -23.06 0.54
CA ARG A 72 -18.41 -22.73 1.37
C ARG A 72 -19.61 -22.19 0.58
N GLY A 73 -19.47 -22.03 -0.73
CA GLY A 73 -20.54 -21.47 -1.58
C GLY A 73 -20.92 -20.03 -1.18
N LEU A 74 -19.98 -19.28 -0.58
CA LEU A 74 -20.26 -17.94 -0.06
C LEU A 74 -20.32 -16.88 -1.16
N VAL A 75 -19.71 -17.16 -2.31
CA VAL A 75 -19.61 -16.23 -3.45
C VAL A 75 -19.72 -16.97 -4.79
N ASP A 76 -20.23 -16.27 -5.79
CA ASP A 76 -20.16 -16.69 -7.19
C ASP A 76 -18.75 -16.48 -7.77
N TRP A 77 -18.39 -17.20 -8.83
CA TRP A 77 -17.10 -17.04 -9.51
C TRP A 77 -16.83 -15.60 -9.95
N ARG A 78 -17.89 -14.85 -10.30
CA ARG A 78 -17.79 -13.43 -10.67
C ARG A 78 -17.23 -12.56 -9.55
N GLN A 79 -17.48 -12.91 -8.30
CA GLN A 79 -17.00 -12.21 -7.11
C GLN A 79 -15.59 -12.64 -6.68
N MET A 80 -15.02 -13.66 -7.36
CA MET A 80 -13.68 -14.20 -7.08
C MET A 80 -12.61 -13.60 -7.99
N LEU A 81 -12.98 -12.75 -8.94
CA LEU A 81 -12.01 -12.08 -9.80
C LEU A 81 -11.11 -11.14 -8.99
N PRO A 82 -9.81 -11.07 -9.27
CA PRO A 82 -8.87 -10.23 -8.53
C PRO A 82 -8.97 -8.76 -8.97
N MET A 83 -10.14 -8.15 -8.76
CA MET A 83 -10.44 -6.79 -9.22
C MET A 83 -10.53 -5.77 -8.10
N GLN A 84 -10.36 -6.18 -6.84
CA GLN A 84 -10.25 -5.20 -5.76
C GLN A 84 -8.90 -4.47 -5.83
N MET A 85 -8.86 -3.20 -5.43
CA MET A 85 -7.63 -2.41 -5.40
C MET A 85 -6.55 -3.07 -4.53
N CYS A 86 -6.93 -3.76 -3.45
CA CYS A 86 -6.00 -4.48 -2.59
C CYS A 86 -5.38 -5.71 -3.29
N ASP A 87 -6.11 -6.38 -4.19
CA ASP A 87 -5.56 -7.50 -4.97
C ASP A 87 -4.45 -7.00 -5.90
N TRP A 88 -4.69 -5.90 -6.60
CA TRP A 88 -3.68 -5.26 -7.44
C TRP A 88 -2.53 -4.70 -6.62
N GLY A 89 -2.82 -4.09 -5.46
CA GLY A 89 -1.80 -3.61 -4.52
C GLY A 89 -0.89 -4.75 -4.03
N MET A 90 -1.45 -5.92 -3.74
CA MET A 90 -0.70 -7.12 -3.37
C MET A 90 0.24 -7.57 -4.50
N VAL A 91 -0.26 -7.66 -5.73
CA VAL A 91 0.58 -8.03 -6.88
C VAL A 91 1.71 -7.02 -7.08
N VAL A 92 1.39 -5.73 -7.04
CA VAL A 92 2.37 -4.66 -7.26
C VAL A 92 3.45 -4.63 -6.17
N VAL A 93 3.09 -4.84 -4.89
CA VAL A 93 4.10 -4.91 -3.82
C VAL A 93 5.01 -6.11 -3.96
N ILE A 94 4.48 -7.28 -4.36
CA ILE A 94 5.29 -8.47 -4.64
C ILE A 94 6.25 -8.18 -5.80
N VAL A 95 5.76 -7.62 -6.91
CA VAL A 95 6.60 -7.25 -8.06
C VAL A 95 7.67 -6.24 -7.64
N ALA A 96 7.34 -5.24 -6.84
CA ALA A 96 8.30 -4.25 -6.33
C ALA A 96 9.40 -4.89 -5.46
N MET A 97 9.02 -5.84 -4.58
CA MET A 97 9.96 -6.56 -3.73
C MET A 97 10.96 -7.41 -4.55
N TRP A 98 10.48 -8.14 -5.56
CA TRP A 98 11.33 -9.03 -6.34
C TRP A 98 12.16 -8.31 -7.40
N THR A 99 11.60 -7.33 -8.08
CA THR A 99 12.32 -6.60 -9.14
C THR A 99 13.27 -5.55 -8.57
N GLY A 100 12.99 -5.03 -7.37
CA GLY A 100 13.72 -3.90 -6.83
C GLY A 100 13.62 -2.65 -7.70
N ASN A 101 12.54 -2.48 -8.43
CA ASN A 101 12.34 -1.35 -9.32
C ASN A 101 11.59 -0.22 -8.61
N GLN A 102 12.19 0.97 -8.60
CA GLN A 102 11.63 2.18 -7.99
C GLN A 102 10.22 2.52 -8.51
N ARG A 103 9.92 2.31 -9.79
CA ARG A 103 8.61 2.63 -10.37
C ARG A 103 7.51 1.71 -9.83
N TRP A 104 7.79 0.41 -9.69
CA TRP A 104 6.85 -0.52 -9.04
C TRP A 104 6.66 -0.21 -7.56
N PHE A 105 7.73 0.20 -6.88
CA PHE A 105 7.62 0.66 -5.50
C PHE A 105 6.71 1.89 -5.38
N GLU A 106 6.79 2.85 -6.30
CA GLU A 106 5.93 4.04 -6.28
C GLU A 106 4.44 3.65 -6.35
N VAL A 107 4.08 2.74 -7.25
CA VAL A 107 2.69 2.23 -7.33
C VAL A 107 2.31 1.48 -6.05
N ALA A 108 3.20 0.59 -5.54
CA ALA A 108 2.98 -0.13 -4.30
C ALA A 108 2.80 0.81 -3.11
N TYR A 109 3.54 1.90 -3.04
CA TYR A 109 3.43 2.90 -1.98
C TYR A 109 2.06 3.57 -1.98
N PHE A 110 1.64 4.14 -3.09
CA PHE A 110 0.39 4.90 -3.15
C PHE A 110 -0.84 3.99 -3.05
N TRP A 111 -0.85 2.85 -3.72
CA TRP A 111 -1.97 1.91 -3.64
C TRP A 111 -1.96 1.12 -2.32
N GLY A 112 -0.77 0.65 -1.91
CA GLY A 112 -0.62 -0.13 -0.69
C GLY A 112 -0.90 0.69 0.57
N ILE A 113 -0.31 1.88 0.72
CA ILE A 113 -0.59 2.70 1.90
C ILE A 113 -1.95 3.40 1.76
N GLY A 114 -2.26 4.01 0.61
CA GLY A 114 -3.50 4.77 0.40
C GLY A 114 -4.76 3.92 0.52
N GLY A 115 -4.75 2.73 -0.08
CA GLY A 115 -5.91 1.82 -0.07
C GLY A 115 -5.99 0.95 1.19
N THR A 116 -4.86 0.34 1.61
CA THR A 116 -4.92 -0.69 2.67
C THR A 116 -4.82 -0.13 4.07
N LEU A 117 -4.20 1.04 4.28
CA LEU A 117 -4.11 1.63 5.62
C LEU A 117 -5.50 1.96 6.18
N GLN A 118 -6.38 2.51 5.36
CA GLN A 118 -7.75 2.76 5.78
C GLN A 118 -8.49 1.46 6.10
N ALA A 119 -8.30 0.41 5.29
CA ALA A 119 -8.89 -0.90 5.56
C ALA A 119 -8.39 -1.51 6.88
N VAL A 120 -7.14 -1.25 7.27
CA VAL A 120 -6.59 -1.70 8.56
C VAL A 120 -7.13 -0.87 9.73
N LEU A 121 -7.26 0.45 9.57
CA LEU A 121 -7.71 1.33 10.66
C LEU A 121 -9.23 1.30 10.87
N THR A 122 -10.00 1.23 9.79
CA THR A 122 -11.47 1.24 9.81
C THR A 122 -12.02 0.10 8.94
N PRO A 123 -11.79 -1.17 9.34
CA PRO A 123 -12.16 -2.31 8.52
C PRO A 123 -13.67 -2.49 8.44
N ASN A 124 -14.18 -2.78 7.25
CA ASN A 124 -15.54 -3.25 7.03
C ASN A 124 -15.59 -4.77 7.21
N LEU A 125 -15.49 -5.24 8.44
CA LEU A 125 -15.41 -6.64 8.79
C LEU A 125 -16.48 -7.00 9.83
N ARG A 126 -17.25 -8.06 9.59
CA ARG A 126 -18.30 -8.52 10.51
C ARG A 126 -17.77 -9.49 11.58
N PHE A 127 -16.72 -10.26 11.24
CA PHE A 127 -16.23 -11.37 12.05
C PHE A 127 -14.90 -11.03 12.71
N GLY A 128 -14.83 -11.30 14.02
CA GLY A 128 -13.63 -11.08 14.84
C GLY A 128 -12.72 -12.31 14.88
N PHE A 129 -11.57 -12.15 15.53
CA PHE A 129 -10.64 -13.25 15.80
C PHE A 129 -11.30 -14.29 16.71
N PRO A 130 -11.10 -15.61 16.47
CA PRO A 130 -10.16 -16.24 15.51
C PRO A 130 -10.77 -16.63 14.14
N ASP A 131 -11.84 -15.98 13.70
CA ASP A 131 -12.45 -16.32 12.42
C ASP A 131 -11.45 -16.17 11.25
N TRP A 132 -11.47 -17.12 10.30
CA TRP A 132 -10.55 -17.12 9.17
C TRP A 132 -10.68 -15.85 8.30
N ARG A 133 -11.86 -15.28 8.19
CA ARG A 133 -12.09 -14.02 7.46
C ARG A 133 -11.35 -12.85 8.09
N PHE A 134 -11.28 -12.79 9.44
CA PHE A 134 -10.45 -11.83 10.16
C PHE A 134 -8.97 -12.03 9.84
N ILE A 135 -8.48 -13.28 10.00
CA ILE A 135 -7.07 -13.61 9.77
C ILE A 135 -6.67 -13.28 8.34
N SER A 136 -7.45 -13.72 7.34
CA SER A 136 -7.15 -13.50 5.94
C SER A 136 -7.18 -12.02 5.56
N PHE A 137 -8.19 -11.28 6.02
CA PHE A 137 -8.32 -9.85 5.77
C PHE A 137 -7.09 -9.08 6.25
N PHE A 138 -6.72 -9.26 7.51
CA PHE A 138 -5.58 -8.54 8.07
C PHE A 138 -4.24 -9.05 7.55
N THR A 139 -4.07 -10.33 7.26
CA THR A 139 -2.85 -10.85 6.63
C THR A 139 -2.60 -10.20 5.28
N SER A 140 -3.62 -10.04 4.44
CA SER A 140 -3.49 -9.36 3.15
C SER A 140 -3.14 -7.89 3.32
N HIS A 141 -3.98 -7.13 4.03
CA HIS A 141 -3.82 -5.68 4.12
C HIS A 141 -2.56 -5.26 4.89
N CYS A 142 -2.31 -5.89 6.04
CA CYS A 142 -1.10 -5.61 6.82
C CYS A 142 0.17 -6.07 6.09
N GLY A 143 0.12 -7.22 5.41
CA GLY A 143 1.25 -7.72 4.63
C GLY A 143 1.66 -6.80 3.50
N ILE A 144 0.71 -6.15 2.82
CA ILE A 144 0.99 -5.11 1.81
C ILE A 144 1.73 -3.93 2.45
N ILE A 145 1.22 -3.40 3.57
CA ILE A 145 1.85 -2.28 4.29
C ILE A 145 3.26 -2.65 4.76
N VAL A 146 3.42 -3.83 5.35
CA VAL A 146 4.71 -4.35 5.79
C VAL A 146 5.70 -4.43 4.63
N GLY A 147 5.28 -4.95 3.47
CA GLY A 147 6.12 -5.05 2.28
C GLY A 147 6.59 -3.68 1.77
N VAL A 148 5.69 -2.69 1.71
CA VAL A 148 6.01 -1.32 1.28
C VAL A 148 7.00 -0.66 2.25
N ILE A 149 6.73 -0.69 3.56
CA ILE A 149 7.61 -0.06 4.56
C ILE A 149 8.96 -0.79 4.62
N PHE A 150 8.97 -2.11 4.50
CA PHE A 150 10.21 -2.90 4.42
C PHE A 150 11.11 -2.43 3.26
N LEU A 151 10.55 -2.21 2.05
CA LEU A 151 11.29 -1.67 0.91
C LEU A 151 11.80 -0.25 1.16
N MET A 152 10.98 0.63 1.75
CA MET A 152 11.41 1.98 2.12
C MET A 152 12.64 1.95 3.04
N LEU A 153 12.59 1.07 4.05
CA LEU A 153 13.64 0.98 5.05
C LEU A 153 14.90 0.28 4.54
N THR A 154 14.78 -0.80 3.76
CA THR A 154 15.95 -1.59 3.31
C THR A 154 16.63 -0.99 2.10
N ARG A 155 15.85 -0.53 1.12
CA ARG A 155 16.37 0.00 -0.15
C ARG A 155 16.36 1.53 -0.24
N ARG A 156 15.87 2.23 0.80
CA ARG A 156 15.73 3.68 0.86
C ARG A 156 14.88 4.25 -0.28
N TYR A 157 13.91 3.48 -0.75
CA TYR A 157 12.97 3.95 -1.75
C TYR A 157 12.04 5.01 -1.18
N ARG A 158 11.70 5.97 -2.02
CA ARG A 158 10.77 7.06 -1.68
C ARG A 158 10.01 7.51 -2.93
N PRO A 159 8.79 8.02 -2.80
CA PRO A 159 8.13 8.67 -3.91
C PRO A 159 8.77 10.02 -4.25
N TYR A 160 8.59 10.44 -5.51
CA TYR A 160 9.02 11.72 -6.07
C TYR A 160 7.80 12.46 -6.66
N PRO A 161 7.88 13.77 -6.98
CA PRO A 161 6.76 14.50 -7.56
C PRO A 161 6.17 13.81 -8.80
N MET A 162 7.03 13.33 -9.70
CA MET A 162 6.63 12.61 -10.91
C MET A 162 6.01 11.24 -10.62
N SER A 163 6.18 10.70 -9.41
CA SER A 163 5.52 9.46 -9.00
C SER A 163 4.00 9.61 -8.98
N ILE A 164 3.49 10.78 -8.60
CA ILE A 164 2.04 11.05 -8.59
C ILE A 164 1.46 10.87 -9.99
N VAL A 165 2.13 11.45 -11.01
CA VAL A 165 1.68 11.34 -12.41
C VAL A 165 1.70 9.88 -12.88
N ARG A 166 2.80 9.16 -12.61
CA ARG A 166 2.92 7.74 -13.01
C ARG A 166 1.87 6.86 -12.34
N VAL A 167 1.66 7.06 -11.04
CA VAL A 167 0.66 6.28 -10.29
C VAL A 167 -0.75 6.65 -10.72
N TRP A 168 -1.00 7.93 -11.04
CA TRP A 168 -2.26 8.35 -11.62
C TRP A 168 -2.58 7.58 -12.90
N LEU A 169 -1.65 7.49 -13.83
CA LEU A 169 -1.85 6.73 -15.08
C LEU A 169 -2.11 5.24 -14.82
N TRP A 170 -1.43 4.63 -13.86
CA TRP A 170 -1.73 3.25 -13.43
C TRP A 170 -3.11 3.12 -12.79
N SER A 171 -3.55 4.14 -12.04
CA SER A 171 -4.88 4.16 -11.43
C SER A 171 -5.98 4.32 -12.47
N GLU A 172 -5.76 5.12 -13.51
CA GLU A 172 -6.68 5.20 -14.64
C GLU A 172 -6.79 3.87 -15.40
N PHE A 173 -5.66 3.20 -15.62
CA PHE A 173 -5.67 1.87 -16.21
C PHE A 173 -6.48 0.88 -15.36
N TYR A 174 -6.22 0.83 -14.05
CA TYR A 174 -7.00 0.01 -13.11
C TYR A 174 -8.49 0.37 -13.17
N PHE A 175 -8.82 1.66 -13.12
CA PHE A 175 -10.19 2.16 -13.16
C PHE A 175 -10.94 1.67 -14.39
N VAL A 176 -10.35 1.83 -15.58
CA VAL A 176 -10.98 1.41 -16.85
C VAL A 176 -11.19 -0.10 -16.88
N VAL A 177 -10.16 -0.88 -16.52
CA VAL A 177 -10.26 -2.35 -16.51
C VAL A 177 -11.33 -2.81 -15.53
N THR A 178 -11.32 -2.27 -14.31
CA THR A 178 -12.28 -2.65 -13.27
C THR A 178 -13.70 -2.24 -13.64
N LEU A 179 -13.89 -1.05 -14.21
CA LEU A 179 -15.20 -0.59 -14.67
C LEU A 179 -15.79 -1.51 -15.75
N ILE A 180 -14.97 -1.93 -16.73
CA ILE A 180 -15.39 -2.89 -17.75
C ILE A 180 -15.81 -4.23 -17.10
N VAL A 181 -15.01 -4.74 -16.19
CA VAL A 181 -15.33 -6.00 -15.48
C VAL A 181 -16.61 -5.86 -14.66
N ASP A 182 -16.81 -4.75 -13.97
CA ASP A 182 -18.00 -4.47 -13.19
C ASP A 182 -19.27 -4.44 -14.07
N GLU A 183 -19.21 -3.75 -15.21
CA GLU A 183 -20.35 -3.71 -16.15
C GLU A 183 -20.67 -5.09 -16.75
N LEU A 184 -19.64 -5.92 -17.00
CA LEU A 184 -19.81 -7.26 -17.57
C LEU A 184 -20.31 -8.29 -16.55
N THR A 185 -19.92 -8.14 -15.29
CA THR A 185 -20.21 -9.13 -14.24
C THR A 185 -21.37 -8.74 -13.32
N GLY A 186 -21.68 -7.44 -13.25
CA GLY A 186 -22.63 -6.88 -12.26
C GLY A 186 -22.06 -6.85 -10.83
N VAL A 187 -20.77 -7.11 -10.64
CA VAL A 187 -20.08 -7.01 -9.34
C VAL A 187 -19.53 -5.62 -9.16
N ASN A 188 -19.57 -5.09 -7.96
CA ASN A 188 -19.12 -3.73 -7.65
C ASN A 188 -17.68 -3.73 -7.09
N TYR A 189 -16.71 -4.00 -7.92
CA TYR A 189 -15.30 -3.90 -7.55
C TYR A 189 -14.85 -2.44 -7.45
N GLY A 190 -14.00 -2.14 -6.46
CA GLY A 190 -13.53 -0.77 -6.26
C GLY A 190 -14.63 0.27 -6.03
N PHE A 191 -15.88 -0.16 -5.82
CA PHE A 191 -17.07 0.68 -5.65
C PHE A 191 -17.38 1.59 -6.85
N LEU A 192 -17.15 1.10 -8.08
CA LEU A 192 -17.33 1.91 -9.29
C LEU A 192 -18.79 1.93 -9.80
N LEU A 193 -19.61 0.93 -9.43
CA LEU A 193 -21.03 0.91 -9.78
C LEU A 193 -21.88 1.71 -8.79
N HIS A 194 -21.61 1.54 -7.50
CA HIS A 194 -22.33 2.23 -6.42
C HIS A 194 -21.45 2.33 -5.16
N LYS A 195 -21.80 3.24 -4.26
CA LYS A 195 -21.13 3.43 -2.97
C LYS A 195 -21.17 2.16 -2.11
N PRO A 196 -20.18 1.96 -1.20
CA PRO A 196 -20.25 0.90 -0.21
C PRO A 196 -21.45 1.11 0.73
N GLU A 197 -22.02 0.00 1.23
CA GLU A 197 -23.11 0.06 2.23
C GLU A 197 -22.61 0.59 3.58
N ALA A 198 -21.36 0.25 3.94
CA ALA A 198 -20.75 0.74 5.16
C ALA A 198 -20.38 2.22 5.04
N PHE A 199 -20.57 2.96 6.13
CA PHE A 199 -20.18 4.36 6.20
C PHE A 199 -18.68 4.54 5.96
N SER A 200 -18.35 5.38 5.01
CA SER A 200 -16.97 5.67 4.60
C SER A 200 -16.87 7.09 4.03
N ILE A 201 -15.66 7.53 3.69
CA ILE A 201 -15.46 8.81 3.00
C ILE A 201 -16.28 8.90 1.70
N LEU A 202 -16.54 7.75 1.05
CA LEU A 202 -17.33 7.70 -0.18
C LEU A 202 -18.82 8.02 0.06
N SER A 203 -19.30 7.92 1.29
CA SER A 203 -20.68 8.26 1.64
C SER A 203 -20.99 9.74 1.45
N PHE A 204 -19.98 10.60 1.50
CA PHE A 204 -20.12 12.04 1.29
C PHE A 204 -20.15 12.46 -0.19
N LEU A 205 -19.85 11.54 -1.10
CA LEU A 205 -19.84 11.83 -2.53
C LEU A 205 -21.27 11.83 -3.10
N SER A 206 -21.43 12.34 -4.34
CA SER A 206 -22.72 12.45 -5.03
C SER A 206 -23.40 11.09 -5.23
N ASP A 207 -24.73 11.07 -5.29
CA ASP A 207 -25.50 9.90 -5.67
C ASP A 207 -25.61 9.76 -7.21
N SER A 208 -25.34 10.80 -7.95
CA SER A 208 -25.25 10.74 -9.41
C SER A 208 -23.97 10.02 -9.81
N ARG A 209 -24.08 8.86 -10.46
CA ARG A 209 -22.93 8.01 -10.83
C ARG A 209 -21.83 8.76 -11.60
N PRO A 210 -22.10 9.56 -12.65
CA PRO A 210 -21.06 10.30 -13.35
C PRO A 210 -20.29 11.27 -12.42
N LEU A 211 -21.03 12.00 -11.59
CA LEU A 211 -20.42 12.93 -10.63
C LEU A 211 -19.69 12.19 -9.51
N TYR A 212 -20.21 11.06 -9.04
CA TYR A 212 -19.55 10.18 -8.09
C TYR A 212 -18.19 9.69 -8.59
N LEU A 213 -18.14 9.18 -9.82
CA LEU A 213 -16.88 8.71 -10.44
C LEU A 213 -15.87 9.86 -10.60
N LEU A 214 -16.32 11.05 -11.01
CA LEU A 214 -15.44 12.22 -11.07
C LEU A 214 -14.91 12.61 -9.69
N GLN A 215 -15.76 12.62 -8.68
CA GLN A 215 -15.35 12.90 -7.29
C GLN A 215 -14.41 11.83 -6.73
N LEU A 216 -14.58 10.56 -7.12
CA LEU A 216 -13.68 9.47 -6.74
C LEU A 216 -12.25 9.71 -7.24
N HIS A 217 -12.08 10.22 -8.46
CA HIS A 217 -10.76 10.64 -8.97
C HIS A 217 -10.19 11.80 -8.13
N GLY A 218 -11.01 12.78 -7.75
CA GLY A 218 -10.58 13.85 -6.85
C GLY A 218 -10.10 13.34 -5.49
N VAL A 219 -10.83 12.39 -4.91
CA VAL A 219 -10.44 11.74 -3.65
C VAL A 219 -9.12 10.97 -3.81
N ALA A 220 -8.96 10.19 -4.88
CA ALA A 220 -7.71 9.48 -5.14
C ALA A 220 -6.51 10.43 -5.27
N LEU A 221 -6.67 11.52 -6.02
CA LEU A 221 -5.63 12.54 -6.17
C LEU A 221 -5.28 13.20 -4.83
N LEU A 222 -6.30 13.53 -4.03
CA LEU A 222 -6.09 14.09 -2.69
C LEU A 222 -5.27 13.14 -1.82
N PHE A 223 -5.60 11.84 -1.82
CA PHE A 223 -4.82 10.84 -1.09
C PHE A 223 -3.37 10.78 -1.58
N PHE A 224 -3.13 10.82 -2.90
CA PHE A 224 -1.76 10.83 -3.44
C PHE A 224 -0.98 12.07 -2.98
N LEU A 225 -1.61 13.23 -3.00
CA LEU A 225 -0.98 14.47 -2.53
C LEU A 225 -0.66 14.39 -1.04
N VAL A 226 -1.60 13.94 -0.21
CA VAL A 226 -1.41 13.79 1.25
C VAL A 226 -0.27 12.80 1.54
N LEU A 227 -0.22 11.66 0.86
CA LEU A 227 0.85 10.68 1.03
C LEU A 227 2.20 11.19 0.55
N TYR A 228 2.24 12.14 -0.38
CA TYR A 228 3.48 12.75 -0.84
C TYR A 228 3.98 13.88 0.08
N VAL A 229 3.11 14.54 0.86
CA VAL A 229 3.45 15.68 1.74
C VAL A 229 4.71 15.45 2.60
N PRO A 230 4.90 14.31 3.30
CA PRO A 230 6.09 14.11 4.13
C PRO A 230 7.39 14.22 3.33
N PHE A 231 7.39 13.73 2.10
CA PHE A 231 8.56 13.77 1.21
C PHE A 231 8.79 15.16 0.63
N ALA A 232 7.71 15.87 0.29
CA ALA A 232 7.78 17.26 -0.16
C ALA A 232 8.40 18.16 0.92
N ILE A 233 8.00 17.99 2.18
CA ILE A 233 8.57 18.74 3.31
C ILE A 233 10.08 18.48 3.44
N VAL A 234 10.50 17.20 3.41
CA VAL A 234 11.92 16.84 3.47
C VAL A 234 12.70 17.47 2.31
N ASP A 235 12.17 17.43 1.09
CA ASP A 235 12.82 18.03 -0.09
C ASP A 235 12.95 19.55 0.03
N LEU A 236 11.93 20.23 0.57
CA LEU A 236 11.97 21.68 0.80
C LEU A 236 13.02 22.07 1.84
N ILE A 237 13.10 21.34 2.96
CA ILE A 237 14.08 21.58 4.01
C ILE A 237 15.51 21.40 3.46
N GLN A 238 15.75 20.35 2.67
CA GLN A 238 17.06 20.08 2.10
C GLN A 238 17.48 21.16 1.09
N ARG A 239 16.55 21.68 0.29
CA ARG A 239 16.84 22.79 -0.66
C ARG A 239 17.09 24.09 0.07
N GLY A 240 16.35 24.41 1.12
CA GLY A 240 16.53 25.63 1.93
C GLY A 240 17.87 25.65 2.67
N GLY A 241 18.38 24.50 3.09
CA GLY A 241 19.70 24.38 3.73
C GLY A 241 20.90 24.55 2.77
N SER A 242 20.72 24.29 1.47
CA SER A 242 21.78 24.45 0.47
C SER A 242 21.95 25.88 -0.06
N THR A 243 20.98 26.76 0.14
CA THR A 243 21.03 28.17 -0.28
C THR A 243 21.64 29.10 0.77
N GLY A 244 21.88 28.62 2.00
CA GLY A 244 22.51 29.39 3.08
C GLY A 244 24.03 29.32 3.15
N GLY A 245 24.69 28.62 2.25
CA GLY A 245 26.16 28.40 2.23
C GLY A 245 26.87 28.92 0.98
N SER A 246 26.51 30.11 0.47
CA SER A 246 27.38 30.80 -0.49
C SER A 246 28.52 31.47 0.26
N GLY A 247 29.39 30.68 0.85
CA GLY A 247 30.74 31.09 1.18
C GLY A 247 31.50 31.22 -0.14
N GLU A 248 31.84 32.44 -0.49
CA GLU A 248 32.73 32.81 -1.58
C GLU A 248 33.96 31.89 -1.56
N PRO A 249 34.35 31.23 -2.66
CA PRO A 249 35.56 30.45 -2.67
C PRO A 249 36.76 31.37 -2.42
N PRO A 250 37.74 31.01 -1.56
CA PRO A 250 38.92 31.85 -1.33
C PRO A 250 39.61 32.08 -2.65
N LEU A 251 39.91 33.38 -2.93
CA LEU A 251 40.68 33.79 -4.07
C LEU A 251 42.03 33.02 -4.09
N PRO A 252 42.48 32.53 -5.23
CA PRO A 252 43.78 31.86 -5.31
C PRO A 252 44.87 32.85 -4.93
N GLU A 253 45.62 32.56 -3.85
CA GLU A 253 46.87 33.28 -3.50
C GLU A 253 47.78 33.29 -4.71
N ALA A 254 48.15 34.51 -5.13
CA ALA A 254 49.16 34.74 -6.14
C ALA A 254 50.52 34.15 -5.66
N ARG A 255 50.89 32.98 -6.18
CA ARG A 255 52.24 32.46 -6.01
C ARG A 255 53.20 33.41 -6.69
N GLY A 256 53.88 34.12 -5.82
CA GLY A 256 55.00 35.00 -6.24
C GLY A 256 55.99 34.23 -7.07
N MET A 257 56.31 34.79 -8.23
CA MET A 257 57.49 34.49 -9.00
C MET A 257 58.70 34.83 -8.14
N GLN A 258 59.37 33.85 -7.54
CA GLN A 258 60.78 33.98 -7.12
C GLN A 258 61.63 33.34 -8.19
N GLY A 259 62.53 34.20 -8.73
CA GLY A 259 63.40 33.89 -9.79
C GLY A 259 64.40 32.79 -9.46
N ARG A 260 64.77 32.06 -10.48
CA ARG A 260 66.05 31.37 -10.55
C ARG A 260 67.03 32.27 -11.31
N GLY A 261 67.96 32.79 -10.56
CA GLY A 261 69.28 33.21 -11.08
C GLY A 261 70.22 32.07 -10.79
N ASP A 262 71.07 31.89 -11.78
CA ASP A 262 72.31 31.11 -11.85
C ASP A 262 72.18 29.60 -12.02
#